data_3a82abaf5f42cbef33ea3e811c1d8336
#
_entry.id   3a82abaf5f42cbef33ea3e811c1d8336
#
_cell.length_a   1.000
_cell.length_b   1.000
_cell.length_c   1.000
_cell.angle_alpha   90.00
_cell.angle_beta   90.00
_cell.angle_gamma   90.00
#
_symmetry.space_group_name_H-M   'P 1'
#
loop_
_entity.id
_entity.type
_entity.pdbx_description
1 polymer ?
#
loop_
_entity_poly.entity_id
_entity_poly.type
_entity_poly.pdbx_seq_one_letter_code
_entity_poly.pdbx_strand_id
1 'polypeptide(L)'
;MREYFGLVLCTVVPPHKLNLPVLPARFNKKLTFALCRTCAEIQHQGSCDHTDEQRQITGTWCTPELHKALDRGYRVVKVFEVWHFEQQQDRLFAEYIDTFLKIKTEASGWPVDCRTELERELFLHDFREKEGIQLEKEKMAVNPGLRALAKLCLNRYP
;
A
#
# COMPACT_ATOMS: atom_id res chain seq x y z
N MET A 1 -2.91 -16.97 -14.77
CA MET A 1 -2.84 -16.20 -13.50
C MET A 1 -2.51 -14.72 -13.75
N ARG A 2 -1.57 -14.38 -14.65
CA ARG A 2 -1.18 -12.99 -14.94
C ARG A 2 -2.22 -12.17 -15.73
N GLU A 3 -3.23 -12.81 -16.25
CA GLU A 3 -4.32 -12.18 -17.01
C GLU A 3 -5.42 -11.60 -16.12
N TYR A 4 -5.45 -12.01 -14.84
CA TYR A 4 -6.47 -11.54 -13.90
C TYR A 4 -5.99 -10.31 -13.14
N PHE A 5 -6.93 -9.39 -12.93
CA PHE A 5 -6.77 -8.26 -12.03
C PHE A 5 -7.87 -8.29 -10.96
N GLY A 6 -7.50 -8.39 -9.69
CA GLY A 6 -8.48 -8.50 -8.62
C GLY A 6 -7.98 -9.32 -7.43
N LEU A 7 -8.83 -10.20 -6.89
CA LEU A 7 -8.56 -11.02 -5.72
C LEU A 7 -8.55 -12.51 -6.10
N VAL A 8 -7.63 -13.25 -5.51
CA VAL A 8 -7.52 -14.71 -5.73
C VAL A 8 -7.42 -15.43 -4.39
N LEU A 9 -8.37 -16.33 -4.14
CA LEU A 9 -8.29 -17.32 -3.06
C LEU A 9 -7.53 -18.54 -3.58
N CYS A 10 -6.34 -18.76 -3.05
CA CYS A 10 -5.49 -19.87 -3.50
C CYS A 10 -4.61 -20.43 -2.38
N THR A 11 -4.01 -21.58 -2.64
CA THR A 11 -2.95 -22.18 -1.84
C THR A 11 -1.62 -21.98 -2.56
N VAL A 12 -0.63 -21.49 -1.84
CA VAL A 12 0.73 -21.26 -2.32
C VAL A 12 1.75 -22.03 -1.48
N VAL A 13 2.87 -22.39 -2.10
CA VAL A 13 4.09 -22.86 -1.43
C VAL A 13 5.13 -21.76 -1.54
N PRO A 14 5.56 -21.15 -0.44
CA PRO A 14 6.67 -20.19 -0.44
C PRO A 14 8.02 -20.88 -0.74
N PRO A 15 9.03 -20.17 -1.26
CA PRO A 15 10.38 -20.70 -1.37
C PRO A 15 10.98 -20.98 0.02
N HIS A 16 12.00 -21.87 0.10
CA HIS A 16 12.63 -22.19 1.38
C HIS A 16 13.38 -21.04 2.02
N LYS A 17 13.99 -20.18 1.21
CA LYS A 17 14.75 -19.00 1.69
C LYS A 17 14.34 -17.77 0.89
N LEU A 18 13.90 -16.74 1.59
CA LEU A 18 13.61 -15.44 1.03
C LEU A 18 13.77 -14.38 2.12
N ASN A 19 14.66 -13.40 1.88
CA ASN A 19 14.94 -12.35 2.86
C ASN A 19 13.73 -11.45 3.12
N LEU A 20 12.93 -11.20 2.06
CA LEU A 20 11.72 -10.37 2.13
C LEU A 20 10.53 -11.17 1.60
N PRO A 21 9.80 -11.90 2.47
CA PRO A 21 8.56 -12.57 2.09
C PRO A 21 7.52 -11.59 1.56
N VAL A 22 6.70 -12.01 0.59
CA VAL A 22 5.79 -11.12 -0.12
C VAL A 22 4.36 -11.21 0.39
N LEU A 23 3.88 -12.44 0.63
CA LEU A 23 2.47 -12.65 0.92
C LEU A 23 2.19 -12.61 2.43
N PRO A 24 1.32 -11.70 2.89
CA PRO A 24 0.84 -11.71 4.26
C PRO A 24 -0.14 -12.85 4.51
N ALA A 25 -0.07 -13.45 5.68
CA ALA A 25 -1.07 -14.40 6.15
C ALA A 25 -1.29 -14.23 7.65
N ARG A 26 -2.47 -14.64 8.13
CA ARG A 26 -2.83 -14.50 9.54
C ARG A 26 -2.63 -15.82 10.27
N PHE A 27 -1.72 -15.82 11.25
CA PHE A 27 -1.49 -16.94 12.17
C PHE A 27 -1.63 -16.47 13.60
N ASN A 28 -2.30 -17.25 14.44
CA ASN A 28 -2.51 -16.94 15.86
C ASN A 28 -3.04 -15.50 16.08
N LYS A 29 -3.99 -15.06 15.23
CA LYS A 29 -4.58 -13.71 15.21
C LYS A 29 -3.63 -12.57 14.83
N LYS A 30 -2.38 -12.86 14.48
CA LYS A 30 -1.39 -11.86 14.02
C LYS A 30 -1.18 -11.96 12.52
N LEU A 31 -1.08 -10.83 11.84
CA LEU A 31 -0.65 -10.75 10.44
C LEU A 31 0.85 -10.90 10.38
N THR A 32 1.34 -11.88 9.62
CA THR A 32 2.76 -12.17 9.46
C THR A 32 3.11 -12.48 8.01
N PHE A 33 4.38 -12.36 7.67
CA PHE A 33 4.93 -12.73 6.38
C PHE A 33 5.76 -14.00 6.52
N ALA A 34 5.09 -15.15 6.62
CA ALA A 34 5.75 -16.41 6.88
C ALA A 34 6.14 -17.14 5.57
N LEU A 35 7.19 -17.96 5.62
CA LEU A 35 7.57 -18.88 4.54
C LEU A 35 7.14 -20.33 4.81
N CYS A 36 6.51 -20.58 5.95
CA CYS A 36 6.01 -21.89 6.35
C CYS A 36 4.83 -21.73 7.30
N ARG A 37 3.69 -22.35 6.96
CA ARG A 37 2.50 -22.35 7.82
C ARG A 37 2.79 -22.97 9.18
N THR A 38 3.34 -24.19 9.21
CA THR A 38 3.59 -24.91 10.47
C THR A 38 4.55 -24.14 11.39
N CYS A 39 5.65 -23.59 10.86
CA CYS A 39 6.55 -22.76 11.66
C CYS A 39 5.85 -21.53 12.24
N ALA A 40 4.97 -20.88 11.45
CA ALA A 40 4.25 -19.70 11.90
C ALA A 40 3.22 -20.04 13.01
N GLU A 41 2.51 -21.16 12.89
CA GLU A 41 1.54 -21.63 13.86
C GLU A 41 2.18 -21.97 15.23
N ILE A 42 3.34 -22.69 15.19
CA ILE A 42 4.06 -23.09 16.42
C ILE A 42 5.12 -22.07 16.87
N GLN A 43 5.23 -20.92 16.15
CA GLN A 43 6.21 -19.84 16.42
C GLN A 43 7.67 -20.33 16.43
N HIS A 44 8.00 -21.28 15.56
CA HIS A 44 9.35 -21.83 15.43
C HIS A 44 10.32 -20.79 14.87
N GLN A 45 11.47 -20.60 15.54
CA GLN A 45 12.49 -19.61 15.17
C GLN A 45 13.75 -20.23 14.52
N GLY A 46 13.84 -21.55 14.46
CA GLY A 46 14.99 -22.26 13.89
C GLY A 46 14.87 -22.52 12.38
N SER A 47 15.74 -23.42 11.88
CA SER A 47 15.67 -23.90 10.50
C SER A 47 14.36 -24.65 10.25
N CYS A 48 13.80 -24.48 9.06
CA CYS A 48 12.55 -25.13 8.66
C CYS A 48 12.84 -26.38 7.81
N ASP A 49 12.52 -27.56 8.36
CA ASP A 49 12.65 -28.85 7.66
C ASP A 49 11.30 -29.44 7.23
N HIS A 50 10.23 -28.62 7.23
CA HIS A 50 8.90 -29.03 6.84
C HIS A 50 8.79 -29.30 5.33
N THR A 51 7.95 -30.28 4.98
CA THR A 51 7.62 -30.58 3.57
C THR A 51 6.82 -29.46 2.91
N ASP A 52 6.73 -29.48 1.59
CA ASP A 52 5.95 -28.50 0.85
C ASP A 52 4.48 -28.46 1.32
N GLU A 53 3.88 -29.62 1.61
CA GLU A 53 2.49 -29.71 2.12
C GLU A 53 2.32 -29.03 3.48
N GLN A 54 3.28 -29.20 4.38
CA GLN A 54 3.29 -28.57 5.70
C GLN A 54 3.55 -27.06 5.63
N ARG A 55 4.24 -26.62 4.58
CA ARG A 55 4.58 -25.21 4.36
C ARG A 55 3.48 -24.42 3.65
N GLN A 56 2.54 -25.10 3.00
CA GLN A 56 1.46 -24.47 2.23
C GLN A 56 0.70 -23.43 3.05
N ILE A 57 0.44 -22.29 2.42
CA ILE A 57 -0.35 -21.21 2.98
C ILE A 57 -1.55 -20.99 2.07
N THR A 58 -2.75 -20.99 2.65
CA THR A 58 -3.99 -20.68 1.93
C THR A 58 -4.47 -19.31 2.36
N GLY A 59 -4.81 -18.47 1.40
CA GLY A 59 -5.29 -17.12 1.66
C GLY A 59 -5.86 -16.44 0.43
N THR A 60 -6.43 -15.27 0.64
CA THR A 60 -6.89 -14.38 -0.44
C THR A 60 -5.90 -13.23 -0.57
N TRP A 61 -5.38 -13.04 -1.78
CA TRP A 61 -4.42 -11.98 -2.07
C TRP A 61 -4.82 -11.22 -3.33
N CYS A 62 -4.38 -9.96 -3.42
CA CYS A 62 -4.49 -9.19 -4.64
C CYS A 62 -3.59 -9.76 -5.72
N THR A 63 -4.02 -9.71 -6.98
CA THR A 63 -3.23 -10.23 -8.11
C THR A 63 -1.85 -9.58 -8.23
N PRO A 64 -1.63 -8.26 -7.99
CA PRO A 64 -0.29 -7.68 -8.00
C PRO A 64 0.65 -8.30 -6.95
N GLU A 65 0.14 -8.61 -5.75
CA GLU A 65 0.92 -9.29 -4.69
C GLU A 65 1.29 -10.71 -5.11
N LEU A 66 0.32 -11.46 -5.69
CA LEU A 66 0.56 -12.80 -6.21
C LEU A 66 1.57 -12.82 -7.36
N HIS A 67 1.48 -11.87 -8.30
CA HIS A 67 2.46 -11.74 -9.37
C HIS A 67 3.87 -11.53 -8.81
N LYS A 68 3.99 -10.63 -7.83
CA LYS A 68 5.26 -10.39 -7.15
C LYS A 68 5.77 -11.63 -6.40
N ALA A 69 4.87 -12.38 -5.76
CA ALA A 69 5.21 -13.62 -5.08
C ALA A 69 5.73 -14.68 -6.06
N LEU A 70 5.06 -14.86 -7.21
CA LEU A 70 5.51 -15.77 -8.28
C LEU A 70 6.91 -15.39 -8.77
N ASP A 71 7.18 -14.10 -8.99
CA ASP A 71 8.50 -13.59 -9.38
C ASP A 71 9.57 -13.86 -8.32
N ARG A 72 9.16 -14.05 -7.06
CA ARG A 72 10.03 -14.38 -5.92
C ARG A 72 10.09 -15.87 -5.57
N GLY A 73 9.58 -16.74 -6.46
CA GLY A 73 9.70 -18.19 -6.35
C GLY A 73 8.58 -18.86 -5.55
N TYR A 74 7.48 -18.16 -5.24
CA TYR A 74 6.29 -18.82 -4.75
C TYR A 74 5.67 -19.67 -5.87
N ARG A 75 5.06 -20.79 -5.50
CA ARG A 75 4.31 -21.65 -6.42
C ARG A 75 2.85 -21.70 -6.00
N VAL A 76 1.93 -21.44 -6.92
CA VAL A 76 0.49 -21.66 -6.70
C VAL A 76 0.22 -23.16 -6.90
N VAL A 77 -0.35 -23.79 -5.88
CA VAL A 77 -0.68 -25.24 -5.88
C VAL A 77 -2.14 -25.42 -6.26
N LYS A 78 -3.03 -24.61 -5.73
CA LYS A 78 -4.46 -24.70 -5.97
C LYS A 78 -5.10 -23.33 -5.99
N VAL A 79 -6.00 -23.09 -6.94
CA VAL A 79 -6.87 -21.90 -6.99
C VAL A 79 -8.28 -22.37 -6.65
N PHE A 80 -8.94 -21.66 -5.76
CA PHE A 80 -10.32 -21.94 -5.33
C PHE A 80 -11.30 -20.96 -5.95
N GLU A 81 -10.94 -19.67 -5.97
CA GLU A 81 -11.83 -18.62 -6.41
C GLU A 81 -11.00 -17.46 -6.97
N VAL A 82 -11.53 -16.81 -8.00
CA VAL A 82 -10.95 -15.60 -8.62
C VAL A 82 -12.05 -14.56 -8.76
N TRP A 83 -11.82 -13.39 -8.17
CA TRP A 83 -12.64 -12.18 -8.39
C TRP A 83 -11.89 -11.28 -9.34
N HIS A 84 -12.31 -11.30 -10.60
CA HIS A 84 -11.69 -10.50 -11.66
C HIS A 84 -12.47 -9.20 -11.88
N PHE A 85 -11.77 -8.08 -11.89
CA PHE A 85 -12.32 -6.77 -12.23
C PHE A 85 -11.92 -6.41 -13.65
N GLU A 86 -12.89 -6.45 -14.56
CA GLU A 86 -12.67 -6.16 -15.98
C GLU A 86 -12.41 -4.68 -16.24
N GLN A 87 -12.93 -3.81 -15.37
CA GLN A 87 -12.81 -2.37 -15.50
C GLN A 87 -11.93 -1.80 -14.38
N GLN A 88 -11.07 -0.89 -14.76
CA GLN A 88 -10.25 -0.11 -13.84
C GLN A 88 -10.57 1.36 -14.04
N GLN A 89 -10.69 2.09 -12.97
CA GLN A 89 -10.81 3.54 -13.01
C GLN A 89 -9.62 4.13 -12.27
N ASP A 90 -8.78 4.82 -13.02
CA ASP A 90 -7.70 5.58 -12.45
C ASP A 90 -8.23 6.81 -11.73
N ARG A 91 -7.60 7.17 -10.61
CA ARG A 91 -7.92 8.39 -9.86
C ARG A 91 -9.37 8.48 -9.35
N LEU A 92 -9.99 7.34 -8.99
CA LEU A 92 -11.37 7.29 -8.49
C LEU A 92 -11.66 8.31 -7.38
N PHE A 93 -10.68 8.58 -6.53
CA PHE A 93 -10.80 9.49 -5.38
C PHE A 93 -9.95 10.76 -5.52
N ALA A 94 -9.42 11.04 -6.70
CA ALA A 94 -8.48 12.14 -6.91
C ALA A 94 -9.06 13.49 -6.49
N GLU A 95 -10.27 13.82 -6.93
CA GLU A 95 -10.90 15.11 -6.61
C GLU A 95 -11.02 15.34 -5.10
N TYR A 96 -11.44 14.31 -4.37
CA TYR A 96 -11.52 14.35 -2.91
C TYR A 96 -10.13 14.53 -2.27
N ILE A 97 -9.18 13.69 -2.64
CA ILE A 97 -7.82 13.71 -2.08
C ILE A 97 -7.12 15.01 -2.43
N ASP A 98 -7.17 15.43 -3.68
CA ASP A 98 -6.53 16.65 -4.18
C ASP A 98 -7.08 17.90 -3.45
N THR A 99 -8.41 17.94 -3.21
CA THR A 99 -9.06 19.03 -2.46
C THR A 99 -8.53 19.13 -1.04
N PHE A 100 -8.56 18.03 -0.29
CA PHE A 100 -8.13 18.06 1.11
C PHE A 100 -6.61 18.13 1.27
N LEU A 101 -5.84 17.61 0.33
CA LEU A 101 -4.39 17.76 0.31
C LEU A 101 -4.01 19.21 0.04
N LYS A 102 -4.68 19.90 -0.89
CA LYS A 102 -4.54 21.33 -1.12
C LYS A 102 -4.81 22.14 0.15
N ILE A 103 -5.99 21.95 0.75
CA ILE A 103 -6.40 22.65 1.98
C ILE A 103 -5.39 22.41 3.12
N LYS A 104 -4.98 21.16 3.33
CA LYS A 104 -4.00 20.80 4.37
C LYS A 104 -2.66 21.49 4.15
N THR A 105 -2.19 21.56 2.90
CA THR A 105 -0.91 22.16 2.55
C THR A 105 -0.97 23.67 2.70
N GLU A 106 -1.99 24.34 2.18
CA GLU A 106 -2.19 25.79 2.32
C GLU A 106 -2.33 26.20 3.80
N ALA A 107 -3.12 25.45 4.58
CA ALA A 107 -3.29 25.69 6.02
C ALA A 107 -2.06 25.35 6.88
N SER A 108 -1.04 24.71 6.31
CA SER A 108 0.25 24.50 6.97
C SER A 108 1.15 25.74 6.90
N GLY A 109 0.86 26.68 5.99
CA GLY A 109 1.72 27.80 5.68
C GLY A 109 2.97 27.38 4.90
N TRP A 110 3.88 28.33 4.74
CA TRP A 110 5.13 28.12 4.02
C TRP A 110 6.08 27.17 4.78
N PRO A 111 6.76 26.25 4.10
CA PRO A 111 7.87 25.49 4.71
C PRO A 111 8.95 26.41 5.27
N VAL A 112 9.65 25.94 6.31
CA VAL A 112 10.69 26.71 7.01
C VAL A 112 11.82 27.16 6.08
N ASP A 113 12.06 26.37 5.04
CA ASP A 113 13.12 26.61 4.04
C ASP A 113 12.69 27.63 2.98
N CYS A 114 11.39 27.95 2.86
CA CYS A 114 10.87 28.92 1.89
C CYS A 114 10.87 30.35 2.47
N ARG A 115 12.05 30.96 2.57
CA ARG A 115 12.23 32.29 3.17
C ARG A 115 12.14 33.43 2.17
N THR A 116 12.58 33.18 0.93
CA THR A 116 12.57 34.16 -0.16
C THR A 116 11.38 33.93 -1.10
N GLU A 117 11.06 34.95 -1.90
CA GLU A 117 10.00 34.86 -2.89
C GLU A 117 10.30 33.80 -3.94
N LEU A 118 11.55 33.70 -4.38
CA LEU A 118 11.98 32.69 -5.32
C LEU A 118 11.79 31.26 -4.79
N GLU A 119 12.14 30.99 -3.53
CA GLU A 119 11.95 29.70 -2.89
C GLU A 119 10.47 29.33 -2.79
N ARG A 120 9.59 30.30 -2.55
CA ARG A 120 8.14 30.11 -2.53
C ARG A 120 7.58 29.74 -3.90
N GLU A 121 8.02 30.44 -4.93
CA GLU A 121 7.63 30.13 -6.32
C GLU A 121 8.12 28.74 -6.75
N LEU A 122 9.35 28.37 -6.40
CA LEU A 122 9.88 27.02 -6.65
C LEU A 122 9.07 25.96 -5.91
N PHE A 123 8.70 26.19 -4.64
CA PHE A 123 7.86 25.27 -3.88
C PHE A 123 6.49 25.05 -4.55
N LEU A 124 5.82 26.13 -4.98
CA LEU A 124 4.52 26.02 -5.67
C LEU A 124 4.64 25.26 -6.97
N HIS A 125 5.70 25.54 -7.75
CA HIS A 125 5.98 24.83 -8.99
C HIS A 125 6.24 23.35 -8.74
N ASP A 126 7.15 23.01 -7.83
CA ASP A 126 7.49 21.63 -7.49
C ASP A 126 6.30 20.82 -6.96
N PHE A 127 5.46 21.46 -6.15
CA PHE A 127 4.25 20.82 -5.64
C PHE A 127 3.27 20.50 -6.77
N ARG A 128 3.09 21.46 -7.70
CA ARG A 128 2.26 21.25 -8.87
C ARG A 128 2.79 20.12 -9.76
N GLU A 129 4.10 20.08 -10.02
CA GLU A 129 4.71 19.05 -10.87
C GLU A 129 4.62 17.64 -10.24
N LYS A 130 4.77 17.54 -8.92
CA LYS A 130 4.74 16.26 -8.20
C LYS A 130 3.34 15.74 -7.93
N GLU A 131 2.45 16.62 -7.46
CA GLU A 131 1.11 16.24 -6.99
C GLU A 131 0.00 16.56 -8.01
N GLY A 132 0.29 17.36 -9.03
CA GLY A 132 -0.69 17.85 -9.99
C GLY A 132 -1.68 18.87 -9.43
N ILE A 133 -1.41 19.41 -8.23
CA ILE A 133 -2.30 20.31 -7.49
C ILE A 133 -1.76 21.73 -7.52
N GLN A 134 -2.59 22.70 -7.93
CA GLN A 134 -2.25 24.11 -7.89
C GLN A 134 -2.58 24.71 -6.53
N LEU A 135 -1.56 25.06 -5.74
CA LEU A 135 -1.71 25.82 -4.50
C LEU A 135 -1.93 27.31 -4.77
N GLU A 136 -2.67 27.98 -3.89
CA GLU A 136 -2.94 29.40 -3.95
C GLU A 136 -2.04 30.15 -2.96
N LYS A 137 -1.15 30.99 -3.49
CA LYS A 137 -0.14 31.73 -2.70
C LYS A 137 -0.74 32.52 -1.55
N GLU A 138 -1.89 33.15 -1.80
CA GLU A 138 -2.61 33.99 -0.84
C GLU A 138 -3.22 33.18 0.31
N LYS A 139 -3.42 31.87 0.10
CA LYS A 139 -3.97 30.94 1.09
C LYS A 139 -2.89 30.24 1.91
N MET A 140 -1.62 30.44 1.58
CA MET A 140 -0.49 29.86 2.29
C MET A 140 -0.28 30.53 3.65
N ALA A 141 -1.15 30.21 4.61
CA ALA A 141 -1.15 30.76 5.96
C ALA A 141 -1.41 29.70 7.02
N VAL A 142 -0.69 29.75 8.13
CA VAL A 142 -0.84 28.79 9.23
C VAL A 142 -2.24 28.86 9.83
N ASN A 143 -3.00 27.77 9.67
CA ASN A 143 -4.33 27.60 10.27
C ASN A 143 -4.43 26.19 10.86
N PRO A 144 -4.11 26.01 12.17
CA PRO A 144 -4.08 24.68 12.79
C PRO A 144 -5.42 23.95 12.77
N GLY A 145 -6.54 24.68 12.91
CA GLY A 145 -7.88 24.11 12.89
C GLY A 145 -8.24 23.55 11.52
N LEU A 146 -8.05 24.34 10.46
CA LEU A 146 -8.33 23.92 9.09
C LEU A 146 -7.40 22.78 8.65
N ARG A 147 -6.11 22.85 9.03
CA ARG A 147 -5.15 21.77 8.80
C ARG A 147 -5.56 20.47 9.48
N ALA A 148 -6.01 20.53 10.74
CA ALA A 148 -6.47 19.35 11.48
C ALA A 148 -7.72 18.73 10.84
N LEU A 149 -8.68 19.56 10.41
CA LEU A 149 -9.87 19.11 9.70
C LEU A 149 -9.52 18.41 8.38
N ALA A 150 -8.71 19.03 7.55
CA ALA A 150 -8.28 18.44 6.27
C ALA A 150 -7.52 17.13 6.48
N LYS A 151 -6.63 17.07 7.49
CA LYS A 151 -5.94 15.81 7.87
C LYS A 151 -6.94 14.74 8.32
N LEU A 152 -7.97 15.10 9.07
CA LEU A 152 -9.00 14.17 9.51
C LEU A 152 -9.78 13.61 8.31
N CYS A 153 -10.15 14.45 7.35
CA CYS A 153 -10.81 14.00 6.12
C CYS A 153 -9.93 13.04 5.32
N LEU A 154 -8.64 13.35 5.13
CA LEU A 154 -7.69 12.47 4.44
C LEU A 154 -7.48 11.13 5.14
N ASN A 155 -7.49 11.10 6.48
CA ASN A 155 -7.24 9.88 7.26
C ASN A 155 -8.49 9.02 7.48
N ARG A 156 -9.69 9.58 7.29
CA ARG A 156 -10.98 8.89 7.51
C ARG A 156 -11.71 8.57 6.21
N TYR A 157 -11.01 8.57 5.12
CA TYR A 157 -11.60 8.08 3.87
C TYR A 157 -12.00 6.60 4.07
N PRO A 158 -13.25 6.23 3.79
CA PRO A 158 -13.78 4.89 4.01
C PRO A 158 -13.07 3.82 3.16
#